data_7e6f836b265e6cd1a0b4336e4bfe1d85
#
_entry.id   7e6f836b265e6cd1a0b4336e4bfe1d85
#
_cell.length_a   1.000
_cell.length_b   1.000
_cell.length_c   1.000
_cell.angle_alpha   90.00
_cell.angle_beta   90.00
_cell.angle_gamma   90.00
#
_symmetry.space_group_name_H-M   'P 1'
#
loop_
_entity.id
_entity.type
_entity.pdbx_description
1 polymer ?
#
loop_
_entity_poly.entity_id
_entity_poly.type
_entity_poly.pdbx_seq_one_letter_code
_entity_poly.pdbx_strand_id
1 'polypeptide(L)'
;MKISLFAPVPELFVSPESAQKLKLEAGTLPSWDLSARQVCDLELLMNGGFNPLKGFLSQADYDGVVDKMRLADGSLWPMPITLDVSEAFAEGLEVGQDIALRDAEGVILAVMHVTDKWSPDKSREAEKVFGADDSAHPAVNYLLNTAGPVYLGGPVTGLR
;
A
#
# COMPACT_ATOMS: atom_id res chain seq x y z
N MET A 1 -19.78 -27.37 -11.04
CA MET A 1 -19.04 -26.10 -10.97
C MET A 1 -17.91 -26.09 -11.99
N LYS A 2 -17.97 -25.21 -12.95
CA LYS A 2 -16.88 -25.05 -13.91
C LYS A 2 -15.78 -24.21 -13.29
N ILE A 3 -14.62 -24.79 -13.06
CA ILE A 3 -13.42 -24.01 -12.72
C ILE A 3 -12.85 -23.52 -14.04
N SER A 4 -12.95 -22.22 -14.29
CA SER A 4 -12.31 -21.63 -15.46
C SER A 4 -10.84 -21.34 -15.13
N LEU A 5 -9.94 -21.93 -15.88
CA LEU A 5 -8.51 -21.64 -15.81
C LEU A 5 -8.19 -20.20 -16.24
N PHE A 6 -9.16 -19.54 -16.87
CA PHE A 6 -9.04 -18.19 -17.41
C PHE A 6 -9.94 -17.20 -16.69
N ALA A 7 -10.40 -17.53 -15.47
CA ALA A 7 -11.16 -16.57 -14.66
C ALA A 7 -10.32 -15.30 -14.46
N PRO A 8 -10.87 -14.09 -14.72
CA PRO A 8 -10.11 -12.87 -14.53
C PRO A 8 -9.73 -12.70 -13.07
N VAL A 9 -8.51 -12.24 -12.83
CA VAL A 9 -8.05 -11.86 -11.49
C VAL A 9 -8.85 -10.64 -11.04
N PRO A 10 -9.33 -10.61 -9.77
CA PRO A 10 -10.09 -9.46 -9.28
C PRO A 10 -9.27 -8.16 -9.37
N GLU A 11 -9.87 -7.13 -9.95
CA GLU A 11 -9.29 -5.80 -10.04
C GLU A 11 -9.96 -4.87 -9.03
N LEU A 12 -9.21 -3.86 -8.57
CA LEU A 12 -9.72 -2.88 -7.60
C LEU A 12 -10.17 -1.57 -8.25
N PHE A 13 -10.39 -1.60 -9.57
CA PHE A 13 -10.91 -0.44 -10.30
C PHE A 13 -12.42 -0.33 -10.20
N VAL A 14 -12.91 0.91 -10.08
CA VAL A 14 -14.35 1.19 -10.20
C VAL A 14 -14.72 1.42 -11.67
N SER A 15 -16.01 1.44 -11.97
CA SER A 15 -16.49 1.77 -13.32
C SER A 15 -16.05 3.19 -13.72
N PRO A 16 -15.93 3.49 -15.04
CA PRO A 16 -15.55 4.82 -15.50
C PRO A 16 -16.45 5.96 -14.96
N GLU A 17 -17.73 5.70 -14.82
CA GLU A 17 -18.70 6.67 -14.26
C GLU A 17 -18.41 6.94 -12.78
N SER A 18 -18.22 5.88 -12.00
CA SER A 18 -17.86 5.99 -10.58
C SER A 18 -16.48 6.64 -10.41
N ALA A 19 -15.54 6.37 -11.32
CA ALA A 19 -14.22 6.97 -11.30
C ALA A 19 -14.29 8.50 -11.48
N GLN A 20 -15.11 9.01 -12.39
CA GLN A 20 -15.27 10.44 -12.57
C GLN A 20 -15.83 11.12 -11.31
N LYS A 21 -16.85 10.53 -10.71
CA LYS A 21 -17.45 11.03 -9.47
C LYS A 21 -16.43 11.05 -8.34
N LEU A 22 -15.70 9.95 -8.15
CA LEU A 22 -14.69 9.84 -7.10
C LEU A 22 -13.52 10.80 -7.32
N LYS A 23 -13.13 11.06 -8.57
CA LYS A 23 -12.08 12.05 -8.87
C LYS A 23 -12.48 13.45 -8.44
N LEU A 24 -13.73 13.83 -8.62
CA LEU A 24 -14.24 15.12 -8.17
C LEU A 24 -14.26 15.22 -6.64
N GLU A 25 -14.70 14.16 -5.96
CA GLU A 25 -14.71 14.09 -4.51
C GLU A 25 -13.27 14.04 -3.96
N ALA A 26 -12.37 13.32 -4.60
CA ALA A 26 -10.99 13.16 -4.19
C ALA A 26 -10.18 14.47 -4.23
N GLY A 27 -10.60 15.43 -5.05
CA GLY A 27 -9.98 16.76 -5.08
C GLY A 27 -10.06 17.51 -3.76
N THR A 28 -10.97 17.13 -2.86
CA THR A 28 -11.12 17.74 -1.53
C THR A 28 -10.42 16.95 -0.42
N LEU A 29 -9.88 15.76 -0.73
CA LEU A 29 -9.23 14.91 0.23
C LEU A 29 -7.75 15.30 0.41
N PRO A 30 -7.17 15.02 1.59
CA PRO A 30 -5.71 15.04 1.72
C PRO A 30 -5.10 14.14 0.67
N SER A 31 -4.02 14.57 0.03
CA SER A 31 -3.39 13.78 -1.03
C SER A 31 -1.94 13.49 -0.74
N TRP A 32 -1.52 12.29 -1.13
CA TRP A 32 -0.13 11.86 -1.05
C TRP A 32 0.43 11.66 -2.45
N ASP A 33 1.57 12.28 -2.73
CA ASP A 33 2.28 12.10 -3.98
C ASP A 33 3.16 10.85 -3.87
N LEU A 34 2.83 9.84 -4.66
CA LEU A 34 3.48 8.54 -4.60
C LEU A 34 4.91 8.60 -5.15
N SER A 35 5.82 7.87 -4.50
CA SER A 35 7.13 7.59 -5.07
C SER A 35 6.99 6.61 -6.24
N ALA A 36 8.03 6.48 -7.07
CA ALA A 36 8.03 5.53 -8.19
C ALA A 36 7.77 4.10 -7.73
N ARG A 37 8.35 3.69 -6.60
CA ARG A 37 8.11 2.38 -5.99
C ARG A 37 6.66 2.21 -5.56
N GLN A 38 6.10 3.22 -4.92
CA GLN A 38 4.70 3.18 -4.46
C GLN A 38 3.73 3.12 -5.64
N VAL A 39 4.02 3.82 -6.75
CA VAL A 39 3.20 3.72 -7.97
C VAL A 39 3.20 2.29 -8.50
N CYS A 40 4.36 1.63 -8.55
CA CYS A 40 4.44 0.23 -8.98
C CYS A 40 3.62 -0.68 -8.09
N ASP A 41 3.74 -0.54 -6.77
CA ASP A 41 2.97 -1.35 -5.82
C ASP A 41 1.47 -1.10 -5.97
N LEU A 42 1.07 0.17 -6.10
CA LEU A 42 -0.33 0.53 -6.29
C LEU A 42 -0.90 -0.08 -7.57
N GLU A 43 -0.18 -0.03 -8.67
CA GLU A 43 -0.63 -0.64 -9.94
C GLU A 43 -0.84 -2.14 -9.80
N LEU A 44 0.07 -2.84 -9.13
CA LEU A 44 -0.06 -4.28 -8.89
C LEU A 44 -1.22 -4.60 -7.94
N LEU A 45 -1.50 -3.73 -6.98
CA LEU A 45 -2.70 -3.86 -6.15
C LEU A 45 -3.97 -3.71 -6.99
N MET A 46 -4.03 -2.65 -7.81
CA MET A 46 -5.25 -2.32 -8.57
C MET A 46 -5.57 -3.34 -9.66
N ASN A 47 -4.55 -3.85 -10.36
CA ASN A 47 -4.77 -4.79 -11.46
C ASN A 47 -4.90 -6.25 -11.03
N GLY A 48 -4.84 -6.52 -9.72
CA GLY A 48 -4.94 -7.86 -9.16
C GLY A 48 -3.62 -8.63 -9.11
N GLY A 49 -2.50 -8.02 -9.50
CA GLY A 49 -1.18 -8.67 -9.45
C GLY A 49 -0.75 -9.06 -8.03
N PHE A 50 -1.25 -8.36 -7.02
CA PHE A 50 -1.03 -8.69 -5.61
C PHE A 50 -2.25 -9.34 -4.94
N ASN A 51 -3.17 -9.94 -5.71
CA ASN A 51 -4.28 -10.67 -5.13
C ASN A 51 -3.76 -11.73 -4.12
N PRO A 52 -4.33 -11.88 -2.91
CA PRO A 52 -5.63 -11.37 -2.44
C PRO A 52 -5.59 -9.98 -1.77
N LEU A 53 -4.49 -9.25 -1.84
CA LEU A 53 -4.40 -7.93 -1.23
C LEU A 53 -5.35 -6.94 -1.89
N LYS A 54 -6.09 -6.17 -1.10
CA LYS A 54 -7.03 -5.14 -1.56
C LYS A 54 -6.50 -3.73 -1.33
N GLY A 55 -5.30 -3.62 -0.79
CA GLY A 55 -4.67 -2.36 -0.49
C GLY A 55 -3.34 -2.58 0.20
N PHE A 56 -2.79 -1.50 0.73
CA PHE A 56 -1.58 -1.58 1.53
C PHE A 56 -1.87 -2.29 2.84
N LEU A 57 -0.89 -3.06 3.33
CA LEU A 57 -1.08 -3.92 4.49
C LEU A 57 -1.53 -3.14 5.72
N SER A 58 -2.50 -3.71 6.46
CA SER A 58 -2.81 -3.29 7.82
C SER A 58 -1.64 -3.63 8.75
N GLN A 59 -1.61 -3.05 9.94
CA GLN A 59 -0.55 -3.34 10.90
C GLN A 59 -0.53 -4.84 11.26
N ALA A 60 -1.70 -5.46 11.43
CA ALA A 60 -1.80 -6.89 11.75
C ALA A 60 -1.21 -7.76 10.63
N ASP A 61 -1.52 -7.44 9.36
CA ASP A 61 -0.96 -8.15 8.22
C ASP A 61 0.54 -7.89 8.09
N TYR A 62 0.97 -6.65 8.29
CA TYR A 62 2.39 -6.27 8.27
C TYR A 62 3.19 -7.05 9.30
N ASP A 63 2.73 -7.09 10.54
CA ASP A 63 3.42 -7.82 11.60
C ASP A 63 3.51 -9.31 11.29
N GLY A 64 2.46 -9.90 10.76
CA GLY A 64 2.44 -11.30 10.35
C GLY A 64 3.41 -11.59 9.19
N VAL A 65 3.47 -10.70 8.21
CA VAL A 65 4.40 -10.85 7.07
C VAL A 65 5.85 -10.73 7.52
N VAL A 66 6.16 -9.75 8.35
CA VAL A 66 7.52 -9.54 8.87
C VAL A 66 7.97 -10.72 9.74
N ASP A 67 7.10 -11.23 10.62
CA ASP A 67 7.45 -12.31 11.56
C ASP A 67 7.44 -13.69 10.93
N LYS A 68 6.48 -13.98 10.06
CA LYS A 68 6.16 -15.35 9.64
C LYS A 68 5.96 -15.51 8.14
N MET A 69 6.10 -14.43 7.37
CA MET A 69 5.72 -14.39 5.94
C MET A 69 4.25 -14.80 5.72
N ARG A 70 3.37 -14.41 6.65
CA ARG A 70 1.93 -14.74 6.62
C ARG A 70 1.10 -13.50 6.88
N LEU A 71 0.01 -13.36 6.11
CA LEU A 71 -1.04 -12.39 6.42
C LEU A 71 -1.78 -12.82 7.70
N ALA A 72 -2.58 -11.93 8.28
CA ALA A 72 -3.35 -12.22 9.49
C ALA A 72 -4.28 -13.42 9.32
N ASP A 73 -4.76 -13.71 8.11
CA ASP A 73 -5.60 -14.87 7.81
C ASP A 73 -4.81 -16.18 7.62
N GLY A 74 -3.49 -16.13 7.74
CA GLY A 74 -2.61 -17.29 7.58
C GLY A 74 -2.09 -17.52 6.16
N SER A 75 -2.50 -16.73 5.17
CA SER A 75 -2.02 -16.84 3.79
C SER A 75 -0.55 -16.48 3.68
N LEU A 76 0.20 -17.23 2.88
CA LEU A 76 1.61 -16.95 2.62
C LEU A 76 1.78 -15.64 1.86
N TRP A 77 2.60 -14.73 2.40
CA TRP A 77 2.97 -13.49 1.73
C TRP A 77 4.39 -13.10 2.14
N PRO A 78 5.37 -13.15 1.21
CA PRO A 78 6.79 -13.06 1.58
C PRO A 78 7.34 -11.64 1.75
N MET A 79 6.64 -10.61 1.26
CA MET A 79 7.12 -9.24 1.28
C MET A 79 6.05 -8.28 1.80
N PRO A 80 6.40 -7.33 2.69
CA PRO A 80 5.44 -6.31 3.10
C PRO A 80 5.16 -5.33 1.96
N ILE A 81 3.88 -5.10 1.67
CA ILE A 81 3.42 -4.11 0.70
C ILE A 81 2.81 -2.97 1.49
N THR A 82 3.59 -1.92 1.72
CA THR A 82 3.26 -0.83 2.64
C THR A 82 3.31 0.53 1.94
N LEU A 83 2.49 1.46 2.42
CA LEU A 83 2.55 2.85 2.03
C LEU A 83 3.28 3.64 3.12
N ASP A 84 4.54 3.97 2.86
CA ASP A 84 5.35 4.79 3.74
C ASP A 84 5.14 6.27 3.41
N VAL A 85 4.92 7.08 4.42
CA VAL A 85 4.68 8.51 4.27
C VAL A 85 5.55 9.31 5.25
N SER A 86 5.62 10.63 5.03
CA SER A 86 6.31 11.52 5.97
C SER A 86 5.56 11.62 7.28
N GLU A 87 6.28 11.94 8.35
CA GLU A 87 5.69 12.18 9.66
C GLU A 87 4.68 13.34 9.62
N ALA A 88 5.02 14.42 8.93
CA ALA A 88 4.15 15.58 8.80
C ALA A 88 2.81 15.25 8.14
N PHE A 89 2.84 14.43 7.07
CA PHE A 89 1.61 13.99 6.40
C PHE A 89 0.78 13.10 7.32
N ALA A 90 1.43 12.17 8.02
CA ALA A 90 0.76 11.25 8.93
C ALA A 90 0.14 11.96 10.14
N GLU A 91 0.77 12.99 10.67
CA GLU A 91 0.24 13.76 11.80
C GLU A 91 -1.08 14.45 11.48
N GLY A 92 -1.28 14.86 10.23
CA GLY A 92 -2.51 15.47 9.75
C GLY A 92 -3.65 14.49 9.46
N LEU A 93 -3.41 13.18 9.58
CA LEU A 93 -4.38 12.15 9.26
C LEU A 93 -4.90 11.43 10.49
N GLU A 94 -6.19 11.07 10.43
CA GLU A 94 -6.82 10.18 11.40
C GLU A 94 -7.22 8.87 10.74
N VAL A 95 -7.17 7.78 11.51
CA VAL A 95 -7.66 6.48 11.08
C VAL A 95 -9.16 6.59 10.78
N GLY A 96 -9.59 6.03 9.65
CA GLY A 96 -10.95 6.15 9.14
C GLY A 96 -11.12 7.23 8.07
N GLN A 97 -10.09 8.01 7.81
CA GLN A 97 -10.09 9.06 6.79
C GLN A 97 -9.70 8.50 5.42
N ASP A 98 -10.27 9.09 4.36
CA ASP A 98 -9.87 8.75 2.99
C ASP A 98 -8.80 9.73 2.51
N ILE A 99 -7.87 9.24 1.69
CA ILE A 99 -6.84 10.06 1.05
C ILE A 99 -6.79 9.78 -0.45
N ALA A 100 -6.38 10.79 -1.22
CA ALA A 100 -6.12 10.63 -2.64
C ALA A 100 -4.65 10.26 -2.87
N LEU A 101 -4.41 9.27 -3.72
CA LEU A 101 -3.06 8.84 -4.11
C LEU A 101 -2.78 9.34 -5.53
N ARG A 102 -1.74 10.16 -5.68
CA ARG A 102 -1.40 10.82 -6.95
C ARG A 102 -0.02 10.37 -7.43
N ASP A 103 0.16 10.37 -8.75
CA ASP A 103 1.50 10.17 -9.33
C ASP A 103 2.34 11.46 -9.26
N ALA A 104 3.56 11.41 -9.79
CA ALA A 104 4.46 12.55 -9.78
C ALA A 104 3.95 13.76 -10.60
N GLU A 105 3.02 13.53 -11.51
CA GLU A 105 2.41 14.57 -12.35
C GLU A 105 1.14 15.16 -11.72
N GLY A 106 0.73 14.65 -10.57
CA GLY A 106 -0.46 15.11 -9.86
C GLY A 106 -1.76 14.45 -10.28
N VAL A 107 -1.71 13.39 -11.10
CA VAL A 107 -2.90 12.64 -11.51
C VAL A 107 -3.34 11.73 -10.37
N ILE A 108 -4.62 11.80 -10.01
CA ILE A 108 -5.19 10.94 -8.97
C ILE A 108 -5.38 9.54 -9.54
N LEU A 109 -4.64 8.57 -9.00
CA LEU A 109 -4.69 7.18 -9.46
C LEU A 109 -5.66 6.34 -8.64
N ALA A 110 -5.85 6.66 -7.37
CA ALA A 110 -6.69 5.87 -6.47
C ALA A 110 -7.10 6.70 -5.26
N VAL A 111 -8.12 6.20 -4.56
CA VAL A 111 -8.49 6.66 -3.22
C VAL A 111 -8.20 5.52 -2.24
N MET A 112 -7.57 5.82 -1.12
CA MET A 112 -7.27 4.88 -0.06
C MET A 112 -8.07 5.21 1.18
N HIS A 113 -8.73 4.20 1.75
CA HIS A 113 -9.37 4.31 3.06
C HIS A 113 -8.35 3.91 4.13
N VAL A 114 -7.91 4.85 4.94
CA VAL A 114 -6.88 4.61 5.96
C VAL A 114 -7.50 3.88 7.15
N THR A 115 -7.13 2.62 7.34
CA THR A 115 -7.59 1.82 8.49
C THR A 115 -6.56 1.78 9.61
N ASP A 116 -5.29 1.90 9.27
CA ASP A 116 -4.17 1.75 10.18
C ASP A 116 -3.11 2.83 9.92
N LYS A 117 -2.49 3.27 11.00
CA LYS A 117 -1.35 4.20 10.97
C LYS A 117 -0.40 3.81 12.09
N TRP A 118 0.86 3.52 11.76
CA TRP A 118 1.86 3.13 12.76
C TRP A 118 3.27 3.50 12.32
N SER A 119 4.18 3.55 13.29
CA SER A 119 5.61 3.73 13.04
C SER A 119 6.30 2.37 13.18
N PRO A 120 6.79 1.78 12.08
CA PRO A 120 7.38 0.44 12.12
C PRO A 120 8.76 0.45 12.75
N ASP A 121 9.17 -0.70 13.29
CA ASP A 121 10.56 -0.98 13.63
C ASP A 121 11.30 -1.42 12.36
N LYS A 122 11.95 -0.48 11.70
CA LYS A 122 12.61 -0.72 10.41
C LYS A 122 13.82 -1.63 10.50
N SER A 123 14.54 -1.61 11.62
CA SER A 123 15.66 -2.53 11.83
C SER A 123 15.16 -3.98 11.91
N ARG A 124 14.06 -4.21 12.61
CA ARG A 124 13.41 -5.52 12.68
C ARG A 124 12.89 -5.97 11.31
N GLU A 125 12.26 -5.06 10.57
CA GLU A 125 11.80 -5.35 9.21
C GLU A 125 12.97 -5.75 8.30
N ALA A 126 14.07 -5.00 8.33
CA ALA A 126 15.27 -5.29 7.54
C ALA A 126 15.84 -6.68 7.87
N GLU A 127 15.97 -6.99 9.16
CA GLU A 127 16.51 -8.27 9.61
C GLU A 127 15.60 -9.44 9.22
N LYS A 128 14.29 -9.31 9.45
CA LYS A 128 13.32 -10.37 9.18
C LYS A 128 13.04 -10.61 7.70
N VAL A 129 12.93 -9.53 6.91
CA VAL A 129 12.58 -9.62 5.49
C VAL A 129 13.80 -9.87 4.62
N PHE A 130 14.92 -9.20 4.89
CA PHE A 130 16.12 -9.25 4.05
C PHE A 130 17.27 -10.05 4.69
N GLY A 131 17.10 -10.49 5.93
CA GLY A 131 18.12 -11.27 6.66
C GLY A 131 19.30 -10.43 7.15
N ALA A 132 19.26 -9.11 7.01
CA ALA A 132 20.33 -8.21 7.44
C ALA A 132 19.82 -6.80 7.65
N ASP A 133 20.41 -6.08 8.59
CA ASP A 133 20.14 -4.67 8.82
C ASP A 133 21.28 -3.76 8.30
N ASP A 134 22.14 -4.32 7.45
CA ASP A 134 23.27 -3.59 6.87
C ASP A 134 22.82 -2.73 5.69
N SER A 135 23.02 -1.41 5.80
CA SER A 135 22.67 -0.45 4.75
C SER A 135 23.49 -0.60 3.46
N ALA A 136 24.52 -1.46 3.43
CA ALA A 136 25.20 -1.83 2.19
C ALA A 136 24.29 -2.64 1.24
N HIS A 137 23.27 -3.33 1.77
CA HIS A 137 22.26 -3.99 0.95
C HIS A 137 21.29 -2.93 0.38
N PRO A 138 21.07 -2.84 -0.96
CA PRO A 138 20.27 -1.76 -1.55
C PRO A 138 18.84 -1.66 -1.01
N ALA A 139 18.16 -2.78 -0.79
CA ALA A 139 16.80 -2.79 -0.25
C ALA A 139 16.78 -2.34 1.21
N VAL A 140 17.76 -2.73 2.00
CA VAL A 140 17.89 -2.32 3.40
C VAL A 140 18.23 -0.82 3.48
N ASN A 141 19.12 -0.33 2.62
CA ASN A 141 19.45 1.09 2.54
C ASN A 141 18.20 1.93 2.22
N TYR A 142 17.39 1.48 1.27
CA TYR A 142 16.13 2.15 0.94
C TYR A 142 15.19 2.19 2.14
N LEU A 143 14.99 1.05 2.80
CA LEU A 143 14.11 0.94 3.97
C LEU A 143 14.54 1.86 5.12
N LEU A 144 15.84 1.87 5.45
CA LEU A 144 16.35 2.59 6.61
C LEU A 144 16.53 4.09 6.35
N ASN A 145 16.89 4.49 5.12
CA ASN A 145 17.35 5.84 4.81
C ASN A 145 16.45 6.62 3.85
N THR A 146 15.64 5.96 3.02
CA THR A 146 14.82 6.61 1.99
C THR A 146 13.33 6.53 2.29
N ALA A 147 12.84 5.37 2.73
CA ALA A 147 11.43 5.17 3.05
C ALA A 147 10.98 6.07 4.20
N GLY A 148 9.72 6.53 4.14
CA GLY A 148 9.13 7.37 5.18
C GLY A 148 8.99 6.65 6.52
N PRO A 149 8.93 7.42 7.63
CA PRO A 149 8.94 6.83 8.98
C PRO A 149 7.61 6.27 9.46
N VAL A 150 6.51 6.60 8.79
CA VAL A 150 5.16 6.16 9.18
C VAL A 150 4.55 5.34 8.06
N TYR A 151 3.90 4.23 8.41
CA TYR A 151 3.19 3.40 7.46
C TYR A 151 1.68 3.59 7.60
N LEU A 152 1.00 3.63 6.46
CA LEU A 152 -0.47 3.66 6.37
C LEU A 152 -0.96 2.36 5.75
N GLY A 153 -1.97 1.75 6.34
CA GLY A 153 -2.63 0.56 5.81
C GLY A 153 -4.09 0.83 5.48
N GLY A 154 -4.61 0.11 4.50
CA GLY A 154 -6.01 0.17 4.14
C GLY A 154 -6.28 -0.19 2.68
N PRO A 155 -7.56 -0.45 2.35
CA PRO A 155 -7.96 -0.79 1.00
C PRO A 155 -7.86 0.41 0.06
N VAL A 156 -7.60 0.12 -1.22
CA VAL A 156 -7.54 1.14 -2.27
C VAL A 156 -8.65 0.90 -3.30
N THR A 157 -9.13 1.99 -3.89
CA THR A 157 -10.09 1.99 -5.00
C THR A 157 -9.45 2.67 -6.18
N GLY A 158 -9.24 1.92 -7.26
CA GLY A 158 -8.59 2.42 -8.47
C GLY A 158 -9.49 3.31 -9.31
N LEU A 159 -8.93 4.41 -9.80
CA LEU A 159 -9.62 5.38 -10.65
C LEU A 159 -8.95 5.43 -12.02
N ARG A 160 -9.65 5.08 -13.04
CA ARG A 160 -9.18 5.23 -14.42
C ARG A 160 -10.08 6.08 -15.25
#